data_ea31c6cd870afd4f0bc272852ab25b32
#
_entry.id   ea31c6cd870afd4f0bc272852ab25b32
#
_cell.length_a   1.000
_cell.length_b   1.000
_cell.length_c   1.000
_cell.angle_alpha   90.00
_cell.angle_beta   90.00
_cell.angle_gamma   90.00
#
_symmetry.space_group_name_H-M   'P 1'
#
loop_
_entity.id
_entity.type
_entity.pdbx_description
1 polymer ?
#
loop_
_entity_poly.entity_id
_entity_poly.type
_entity_poly.pdbx_seq_one_letter_code
_entity_poly.pdbx_strand_id
1 'polypeptide(L)'
;MAQASAPAQDRTTMAEAPPFFGARFSLYPMTERYIPIILEAVKGLPQTGLEVETDDVSTFVGGDRNRVFDELARVFAAAARTGEHVVMTVLLSHGCPGETYCEATGEVRTPRPAAPDLGKSGVNVSCQWSLYPLGVPGYMDVIYREIDRTKVGGVFARGAHFVSALTGDLSDVIRALRTSFDAACADAGHVVAHATLSANSPTGRSS
;
A
#
# COMPACT_ATOMS: atom_id res chain seq x y z
N MET A 1 42.92 37.06 20.34
CA MET A 1 41.94 35.99 20.56
C MET A 1 41.62 35.36 19.22
N ALA A 2 42.21 34.19 18.95
CA ALA A 2 42.03 33.48 17.68
C ALA A 2 40.84 32.55 17.80
N GLN A 3 39.87 32.71 16.90
CA GLN A 3 38.74 31.76 16.76
C GLN A 3 39.23 30.55 16.01
N ALA A 4 39.18 29.39 16.66
CA ALA A 4 39.45 28.09 16.05
C ALA A 4 38.24 27.69 15.15
N SER A 5 38.51 27.52 13.86
CA SER A 5 37.57 26.96 12.89
C SER A 5 37.36 25.49 13.18
N ALA A 6 36.10 25.07 13.34
CA ALA A 6 35.75 23.67 13.41
C ALA A 6 36.06 22.94 12.09
N PRO A 7 36.53 21.69 12.10
CA PRO A 7 36.82 20.92 10.89
C PRO A 7 35.52 20.62 10.11
N ALA A 8 35.58 20.81 8.80
CA ALA A 8 34.54 20.38 7.89
C ALA A 8 34.36 18.86 7.98
N GLN A 9 33.17 18.42 8.34
CA GLN A 9 32.84 16.99 8.32
C GLN A 9 32.84 16.52 6.86
N ASP A 10 33.70 15.57 6.58
CA ASP A 10 33.82 14.85 5.31
C ASP A 10 32.47 14.12 5.05
N ARG A 11 31.68 14.65 4.10
CA ARG A 11 30.51 13.98 3.57
C ARG A 11 30.94 12.90 2.59
N THR A 12 31.53 11.85 3.11
CA THR A 12 31.73 10.62 2.35
C THR A 12 30.34 10.13 1.96
N THR A 13 30.09 10.05 0.67
CA THR A 13 28.83 9.56 0.05
C THR A 13 28.55 8.14 0.54
N MET A 14 27.79 8.05 1.63
CA MET A 14 27.13 6.79 2.01
C MET A 14 26.14 6.48 0.89
N ALA A 15 26.25 5.31 0.29
CA ALA A 15 25.24 4.81 -0.63
C ALA A 15 23.89 4.91 0.10
N GLU A 16 23.01 5.74 -0.43
CA GLU A 16 21.72 6.02 0.18
C GLU A 16 20.96 4.70 0.29
N ALA A 17 20.63 4.27 1.50
CA ALA A 17 19.82 3.07 1.70
C ALA A 17 18.51 3.22 0.91
N PRO A 18 18.03 2.15 0.25
CA PRO A 18 16.79 2.27 -0.52
C PRO A 18 15.67 2.75 0.40
N PRO A 19 14.85 3.70 -0.06
CA PRO A 19 13.84 4.30 0.78
C PRO A 19 12.86 3.23 1.29
N PHE A 20 12.57 3.30 2.58
CA PHE A 20 11.67 2.37 3.27
C PHE A 20 10.28 2.33 2.63
N PHE A 21 9.72 1.13 2.48
CA PHE A 21 8.34 0.93 2.03
C PHE A 21 7.59 -0.01 2.97
N GLY A 22 6.36 0.37 3.30
CA GLY A 22 5.47 -0.45 4.11
C GLY A 22 4.01 -0.04 3.97
N ALA A 23 3.16 -0.86 4.57
CA ALA A 23 1.73 -0.62 4.69
C ALA A 23 1.27 -0.89 6.13
N ARG A 24 0.32 -0.08 6.61
CA ARG A 24 -0.53 -0.42 7.76
C ARG A 24 -1.94 -0.71 7.27
N PHE A 25 -2.50 -1.83 7.69
CA PHE A 25 -3.87 -2.18 7.31
C PHE A 25 -4.69 -2.65 8.52
N SER A 26 -5.99 -2.45 8.43
CA SER A 26 -6.99 -3.00 9.36
C SER A 26 -8.07 -3.71 8.58
N LEU A 27 -8.54 -4.84 9.09
CA LEU A 27 -9.52 -5.69 8.43
C LEU A 27 -10.79 -5.77 9.28
N TYR A 28 -11.93 -5.46 8.69
CA TYR A 28 -13.23 -5.36 9.36
C TYR A 28 -14.26 -6.29 8.71
N PRO A 29 -14.34 -7.56 9.11
CA PRO A 29 -15.48 -8.43 8.75
C PRO A 29 -16.72 -8.01 9.54
N MET A 30 -17.82 -7.70 8.83
CA MET A 30 -19.09 -7.24 9.43
C MET A 30 -19.94 -8.42 9.87
N THR A 31 -19.45 -9.18 10.83
CA THR A 31 -20.08 -10.42 11.36
C THR A 31 -19.65 -10.69 12.79
N GLU A 32 -20.46 -11.39 13.54
CA GLU A 32 -20.09 -11.86 14.90
C GLU A 32 -18.88 -12.80 14.89
N ARG A 33 -18.61 -13.45 13.76
CA ARG A 33 -17.47 -14.37 13.57
C ARG A 33 -16.19 -13.68 13.11
N TYR A 34 -16.01 -12.37 13.40
CA TYR A 34 -14.87 -11.60 12.91
C TYR A 34 -13.51 -12.15 13.36
N ILE A 35 -13.39 -12.65 14.59
CA ILE A 35 -12.11 -13.14 15.13
C ILE A 35 -11.51 -14.28 14.28
N PRO A 36 -12.19 -15.42 14.05
CA PRO A 36 -11.61 -16.49 13.24
C PRO A 36 -11.36 -16.06 11.78
N ILE A 37 -12.15 -15.16 11.23
CA ILE A 37 -11.93 -14.65 9.86
C ILE A 37 -10.63 -13.84 9.80
N ILE A 38 -10.41 -12.93 10.74
CA ILE A 38 -9.18 -12.13 10.78
C ILE A 38 -7.96 -13.03 11.00
N LEU A 39 -8.00 -13.91 11.99
CA LEU A 39 -6.87 -14.78 12.32
C LEU A 39 -6.49 -15.70 11.14
N GLU A 40 -7.47 -16.26 10.42
CA GLU A 40 -7.18 -17.08 9.24
C GLU A 40 -6.66 -16.23 8.07
N ALA A 41 -7.19 -15.02 7.88
CA ALA A 41 -6.75 -14.12 6.81
C ALA A 41 -5.28 -13.68 6.99
N VAL A 42 -4.84 -13.35 8.22
CA VAL A 42 -3.46 -12.91 8.50
C VAL A 42 -2.49 -14.08 8.71
N LYS A 43 -3.00 -15.31 8.81
CA LYS A 43 -2.18 -16.50 8.92
C LYS A 43 -1.18 -16.60 7.77
N GLY A 44 0.05 -16.88 8.08
CA GLY A 44 1.13 -16.97 7.09
C GLY A 44 1.87 -15.66 6.83
N LEU A 45 1.37 -14.48 7.26
CA LEU A 45 2.13 -13.23 7.14
C LEU A 45 3.55 -13.33 7.75
N PRO A 46 3.75 -13.90 8.96
CA PRO A 46 5.10 -13.99 9.53
C PRO A 46 6.08 -14.83 8.71
N GLN A 47 5.60 -15.72 7.85
CA GLN A 47 6.43 -16.61 7.02
C GLN A 47 6.79 -16.00 5.66
N THR A 48 6.31 -14.80 5.35
CA THR A 48 6.55 -14.14 4.04
C THR A 48 7.95 -13.55 3.91
N GLY A 49 8.67 -13.38 5.02
CA GLY A 49 9.94 -12.65 5.08
C GLY A 49 9.77 -11.13 5.00
N LEU A 50 8.53 -10.63 5.15
CA LEU A 50 8.24 -9.23 5.45
C LEU A 50 8.43 -8.97 6.93
N GLU A 51 8.70 -7.74 7.29
CA GLU A 51 8.53 -7.26 8.66
C GLU A 51 7.02 -7.20 8.96
N VAL A 52 6.60 -7.75 10.09
CA VAL A 52 5.19 -7.80 10.49
C VAL A 52 5.06 -7.40 11.95
N GLU A 53 4.25 -6.38 12.22
CA GLU A 53 3.92 -5.91 13.57
C GLU A 53 2.41 -5.69 13.68
N THR A 54 1.78 -6.26 14.70
CA THR A 54 0.35 -6.11 14.95
C THR A 54 0.12 -5.48 16.32
N ASP A 55 -0.72 -4.48 16.36
CA ASP A 55 -1.20 -3.80 17.57
C ASP A 55 -2.74 -3.88 17.68
N ASP A 56 -3.32 -3.13 18.63
CA ASP A 56 -4.78 -3.12 18.87
C ASP A 56 -5.58 -2.48 17.73
N VAL A 57 -4.94 -1.78 16.81
CA VAL A 57 -5.59 -0.99 15.75
C VAL A 57 -5.37 -1.60 14.38
N SER A 58 -4.14 -2.05 14.09
CA SER A 58 -3.72 -2.39 12.73
C SER A 58 -2.57 -3.40 12.71
N THR A 59 -2.32 -3.94 11.53
CA THR A 59 -1.12 -4.71 11.22
C THR A 59 -0.23 -3.92 10.26
N PHE A 60 1.03 -3.74 10.64
CA PHE A 60 2.09 -3.23 9.78
C PHE A 60 2.72 -4.40 9.01
N VAL A 61 3.03 -4.15 7.73
CA VAL A 61 3.84 -5.02 6.87
C VAL A 61 4.83 -4.16 6.10
N GLY A 62 6.12 -4.50 6.20
CA GLY A 62 7.20 -3.74 5.57
C GLY A 62 8.18 -4.62 4.81
N GLY A 63 8.83 -4.04 3.78
CA GLY A 63 9.85 -4.73 3.00
C GLY A 63 9.66 -4.66 1.49
N ASP A 64 9.80 -5.81 0.78
CA ASP A 64 9.63 -5.85 -0.68
C ASP A 64 8.23 -5.39 -1.10
N ARG A 65 8.19 -4.34 -1.92
CA ARG A 65 6.94 -3.66 -2.30
C ARG A 65 5.96 -4.59 -2.99
N ASN A 66 6.42 -5.40 -3.94
CA ASN A 66 5.55 -6.32 -4.66
C ASN A 66 4.93 -7.31 -3.70
N ARG A 67 5.73 -7.84 -2.79
CA ARG A 67 5.27 -8.80 -1.78
C ARG A 67 4.27 -8.18 -0.80
N VAL A 68 4.45 -6.92 -0.39
CA VAL A 68 3.48 -6.22 0.44
C VAL A 68 2.13 -6.14 -0.27
N PHE A 69 2.08 -5.71 -1.54
CA PHE A 69 0.83 -5.67 -2.30
C PHE A 69 0.20 -7.05 -2.50
N ASP A 70 1.00 -8.08 -2.77
CA ASP A 70 0.53 -9.46 -2.92
C ASP A 70 -0.09 -9.98 -1.62
N GLU A 71 0.52 -9.68 -0.47
CA GLU A 71 -0.01 -10.09 0.84
C GLU A 71 -1.27 -9.32 1.23
N LEU A 72 -1.36 -8.02 0.93
CA LEU A 72 -2.60 -7.26 1.11
C LEU A 72 -3.75 -7.87 0.30
N ALA A 73 -3.49 -8.24 -0.96
CA ALA A 73 -4.47 -8.90 -1.82
C ALA A 73 -4.87 -10.27 -1.25
N ARG A 74 -3.91 -11.07 -0.80
CA ARG A 74 -4.14 -12.40 -0.23
C ARG A 74 -4.98 -12.32 1.05
N VAL A 75 -4.61 -11.44 1.98
CA VAL A 75 -5.32 -11.24 3.25
C VAL A 75 -6.76 -10.82 3.00
N PHE A 76 -6.97 -9.82 2.13
CA PHE A 76 -8.32 -9.36 1.81
C PHE A 76 -9.14 -10.43 1.10
N ALA A 77 -8.57 -11.13 0.12
CA ALA A 77 -9.25 -12.20 -0.59
C ALA A 77 -9.66 -13.36 0.34
N ALA A 78 -8.81 -13.73 1.29
CA ALA A 78 -9.12 -14.79 2.26
C ALA A 78 -10.36 -14.43 3.10
N ALA A 79 -10.44 -13.19 3.60
CA ALA A 79 -11.59 -12.72 4.34
C ALA A 79 -12.85 -12.58 3.45
N ALA A 80 -12.72 -12.01 2.24
CA ALA A 80 -13.85 -11.79 1.34
C ALA A 80 -14.49 -13.10 0.84
N ARG A 81 -13.71 -14.18 0.68
CA ARG A 81 -14.21 -15.51 0.27
C ARG A 81 -15.11 -16.18 1.31
N THR A 82 -15.17 -15.66 2.52
CA THR A 82 -16.15 -16.12 3.52
C THR A 82 -17.59 -15.77 3.15
N GLY A 83 -17.78 -14.83 2.19
CA GLY A 83 -19.09 -14.31 1.78
C GLY A 83 -19.60 -13.19 2.69
N GLU A 84 -18.94 -12.91 3.81
CA GLU A 84 -19.29 -11.81 4.70
C GLU A 84 -18.91 -10.47 4.08
N HIS A 85 -19.63 -9.40 4.43
CA HIS A 85 -19.19 -8.04 4.07
C HIS A 85 -17.89 -7.73 4.80
N VAL A 86 -16.84 -7.45 4.04
CA VAL A 86 -15.51 -7.16 4.58
C VAL A 86 -15.00 -5.83 4.06
N VAL A 87 -14.45 -5.01 4.96
CA VAL A 87 -13.74 -3.78 4.62
C VAL A 87 -12.29 -3.91 5.08
N MET A 88 -11.37 -3.42 4.26
CA MET A 88 -9.96 -3.24 4.63
C MET A 88 -9.56 -1.79 4.40
N THR A 89 -9.00 -1.14 5.41
CA THR A 89 -8.32 0.14 5.25
C THR A 89 -6.82 -0.10 5.12
N VAL A 90 -6.16 0.61 4.22
CA VAL A 90 -4.72 0.50 3.98
C VAL A 90 -4.11 1.88 3.88
N LEU A 91 -3.05 2.12 4.64
CA LEU A 91 -2.15 3.25 4.49
C LEU A 91 -0.82 2.72 3.95
N LEU A 92 -0.42 3.16 2.76
CA LEU A 92 0.86 2.85 2.12
C LEU A 92 1.81 4.02 2.29
N SER A 93 3.08 3.77 2.59
CA SER A 93 4.08 4.84 2.67
C SER A 93 5.41 4.38 2.07
N HIS A 94 6.04 5.27 1.31
CA HIS A 94 7.37 5.14 0.73
C HIS A 94 8.20 6.38 1.04
N GLY A 95 9.43 6.18 1.51
CA GLY A 95 10.36 7.28 1.72
C GLY A 95 10.02 8.19 2.90
N CYS A 96 9.34 7.66 3.94
CA CYS A 96 9.08 8.44 5.16
C CYS A 96 10.40 8.89 5.80
N PRO A 97 10.64 10.22 5.98
CA PRO A 97 11.94 10.73 6.42
C PRO A 97 12.13 10.76 7.93
N GLY A 98 11.18 10.26 8.73
CA GLY A 98 11.03 10.89 10.01
C GLY A 98 11.12 10.06 11.28
N GLU A 99 11.33 8.75 11.25
CA GLU A 99 11.44 8.00 12.53
C GLU A 99 12.63 7.05 12.53
N THR A 100 13.31 6.98 13.69
CA THR A 100 14.45 6.11 13.97
C THR A 100 14.20 4.62 13.71
N TYR A 101 12.94 4.21 13.64
CA TYR A 101 12.50 2.86 13.30
C TYR A 101 12.35 2.62 11.79
N CYS A 102 12.39 3.66 10.98
CA CYS A 102 12.43 3.57 9.53
C CYS A 102 13.86 3.44 8.98
N GLU A 103 14.86 3.28 9.84
CA GLU A 103 16.20 2.93 9.43
C GLU A 103 16.13 1.51 8.85
N ALA A 104 16.27 1.44 7.52
CA ALA A 104 16.36 0.19 6.82
C ALA A 104 17.39 -0.71 7.53
N THR A 105 16.94 -1.77 8.15
CA THR A 105 17.82 -2.84 8.60
C THR A 105 18.51 -3.34 7.34
N GLY A 106 19.81 -3.01 7.21
CA GLY A 106 20.65 -2.99 6.01
C GLY A 106 20.80 -4.25 5.16
N GLU A 107 19.75 -5.02 4.96
CA GLU A 107 19.72 -6.05 3.94
C GLU A 107 19.17 -5.45 2.62
N VAL A 108 20.09 -5.07 1.74
CA VAL A 108 19.79 -4.86 0.31
C VAL A 108 19.25 -6.19 -0.24
N ARG A 109 17.95 -6.37 -0.15
CA ARG A 109 17.31 -7.51 -0.82
C ARG A 109 17.29 -7.20 -2.32
N THR A 110 17.97 -8.04 -3.08
CA THR A 110 17.93 -8.03 -4.54
C THR A 110 16.48 -7.90 -5.03
N PRO A 111 16.20 -7.02 -6.02
CA PRO A 111 14.88 -6.89 -6.59
C PRO A 111 14.38 -8.27 -7.05
N ARG A 112 13.31 -8.74 -6.44
CA ARG A 112 12.66 -9.96 -6.90
C ARG A 112 12.00 -9.64 -8.25
N PRO A 113 12.06 -10.54 -9.24
CA PRO A 113 11.33 -10.34 -10.49
C PRO A 113 9.86 -10.03 -10.19
N ALA A 114 9.27 -9.20 -11.05
CA ALA A 114 7.85 -8.82 -10.93
C ALA A 114 7.02 -10.06 -10.56
N ALA A 115 6.18 -9.91 -9.53
CA ALA A 115 5.31 -11.01 -9.13
C ALA A 115 4.56 -11.53 -10.37
N PRO A 116 4.44 -12.85 -10.54
CA PRO A 116 3.69 -13.41 -11.64
C PRO A 116 2.29 -12.79 -11.65
N ASP A 117 1.73 -12.61 -12.85
CA ASP A 117 0.36 -12.12 -12.98
C ASP A 117 -0.56 -13.00 -12.12
N LEU A 118 -1.10 -12.44 -11.05
CA LEU A 118 -1.91 -13.17 -10.06
C LEU A 118 -3.22 -13.71 -10.66
N GLY A 119 -3.46 -13.52 -11.98
CA GLY A 119 -4.72 -13.88 -12.61
C GLY A 119 -5.92 -13.21 -11.94
N LYS A 120 -7.12 -13.62 -12.29
CA LYS A 120 -8.34 -13.13 -11.64
C LYS A 120 -8.50 -13.74 -10.25
N SER A 121 -8.76 -12.90 -9.25
CA SER A 121 -9.01 -13.35 -7.87
C SER A 121 -10.39 -13.99 -7.70
N GLY A 122 -11.35 -13.64 -8.58
CA GLY A 122 -12.76 -13.98 -8.45
C GLY A 122 -13.49 -13.20 -7.34
N VAL A 123 -12.84 -12.20 -6.74
CA VAL A 123 -13.42 -11.33 -5.71
C VAL A 123 -13.66 -9.96 -6.30
N ASN A 124 -14.92 -9.56 -6.45
CA ASN A 124 -15.27 -8.21 -6.88
C ASN A 124 -15.20 -7.23 -5.71
N VAL A 125 -14.60 -6.08 -5.94
CA VAL A 125 -14.40 -5.06 -4.90
C VAL A 125 -14.81 -3.68 -5.39
N SER A 126 -15.23 -2.85 -4.42
CA SER A 126 -15.23 -1.39 -4.53
C SER A 126 -14.05 -0.86 -3.72
N CYS A 127 -13.36 0.15 -4.24
CA CYS A 127 -12.23 0.77 -3.56
C CYS A 127 -12.36 2.28 -3.63
N GLN A 128 -12.05 2.96 -2.54
CA GLN A 128 -11.78 4.39 -2.50
C GLN A 128 -10.27 4.59 -2.31
N TRP A 129 -9.68 5.46 -3.13
CA TRP A 129 -8.24 5.66 -3.15
C TRP A 129 -7.86 7.13 -3.22
N SER A 130 -6.83 7.50 -2.46
CA SER A 130 -6.20 8.82 -2.47
C SER A 130 -4.69 8.67 -2.51
N LEU A 131 -4.02 9.56 -3.25
CA LEU A 131 -2.56 9.56 -3.45
C LEU A 131 -1.99 10.91 -3.04
N TYR A 132 -0.90 10.89 -2.30
CA TYR A 132 -0.23 12.07 -1.75
C TYR A 132 1.27 12.02 -2.06
N PRO A 133 1.70 12.51 -3.24
CA PRO A 133 3.14 12.73 -3.52
C PRO A 133 3.57 14.00 -2.77
N LEU A 134 4.46 13.83 -1.80
CA LEU A 134 4.85 14.88 -0.87
C LEU A 134 6.16 15.53 -1.29
N GLY A 135 6.28 16.83 -1.03
CA GLY A 135 7.53 17.58 -1.23
C GLY A 135 7.89 17.86 -2.69
N VAL A 136 6.97 17.68 -3.63
CA VAL A 136 7.24 17.96 -5.07
C VAL A 136 6.38 19.10 -5.60
N PRO A 137 6.95 20.04 -6.36
CA PRO A 137 6.17 21.01 -7.13
C PRO A 137 5.27 20.28 -8.16
N GLY A 138 4.07 20.77 -8.39
CA GLY A 138 3.17 20.16 -9.37
C GLY A 138 2.60 18.80 -8.95
N TYR A 139 2.52 18.53 -7.65
CA TYR A 139 1.99 17.27 -7.10
C TYR A 139 0.61 16.90 -7.66
N MET A 140 -0.21 17.89 -8.04
CA MET A 140 -1.52 17.65 -8.66
C MET A 140 -1.40 16.98 -10.03
N ASP A 141 -0.39 17.32 -10.82
CA ASP A 141 -0.17 16.70 -12.13
C ASP A 141 0.19 15.21 -11.98
N VAL A 142 0.97 14.89 -10.94
CA VAL A 142 1.26 13.49 -10.57
C VAL A 142 -0.04 12.78 -10.22
N ILE A 143 -0.89 13.37 -9.36
CA ILE A 143 -2.16 12.77 -8.95
C ILE A 143 -3.08 12.54 -10.16
N TYR A 144 -3.29 13.54 -11.02
CA TYR A 144 -4.15 13.41 -12.20
C TYR A 144 -3.65 12.36 -13.17
N ARG A 145 -2.35 12.30 -13.43
CA ARG A 145 -1.74 11.28 -14.28
C ARG A 145 -2.01 9.86 -13.74
N GLU A 146 -1.90 9.67 -12.43
CA GLU A 146 -2.14 8.35 -11.83
C GLU A 146 -3.64 8.01 -11.79
N ILE A 147 -4.53 8.98 -11.65
CA ILE A 147 -5.98 8.78 -11.86
C ILE A 147 -6.25 8.33 -13.30
N ASP A 148 -5.66 8.98 -14.29
CA ASP A 148 -5.81 8.61 -15.72
C ASP A 148 -5.26 7.20 -15.99
N ARG A 149 -4.18 6.80 -15.32
CA ARG A 149 -3.67 5.43 -15.37
C ARG A 149 -4.72 4.40 -14.90
N THR A 150 -5.48 4.69 -13.85
CA THR A 150 -6.56 3.80 -13.38
C THR A 150 -7.73 3.73 -14.37
N LYS A 151 -7.99 4.81 -15.13
CA LYS A 151 -8.98 4.82 -16.23
C LYS A 151 -8.54 3.89 -17.37
N VAL A 152 -7.27 4.01 -17.80
CA VAL A 152 -6.69 3.13 -18.82
C VAL A 152 -6.68 1.67 -18.36
N GLY A 153 -6.43 1.43 -17.07
CA GLY A 153 -6.49 0.09 -16.46
C GLY A 153 -7.89 -0.49 -16.31
N GLY A 154 -8.94 0.27 -16.64
CA GLY A 154 -10.32 -0.20 -16.66
C GLY A 154 -10.96 -0.40 -15.27
N VAL A 155 -10.32 0.10 -14.21
CA VAL A 155 -10.85 -0.04 -12.83
C VAL A 155 -11.46 1.26 -12.28
N PHE A 156 -11.25 2.41 -12.93
CA PHE A 156 -11.80 3.69 -12.49
C PHE A 156 -13.32 3.71 -12.67
N ALA A 157 -14.06 3.96 -11.59
CA ALA A 157 -15.51 4.09 -11.63
C ALA A 157 -15.93 5.57 -11.72
N ARG A 158 -15.44 6.41 -10.81
CA ARG A 158 -15.77 7.85 -10.77
C ARG A 158 -14.86 8.60 -9.82
N GLY A 159 -14.80 9.92 -9.98
CA GLY A 159 -14.34 10.82 -8.93
C GLY A 159 -15.37 10.91 -7.81
N ALA A 160 -14.90 11.00 -6.58
CA ALA A 160 -15.72 11.31 -5.42
C ALA A 160 -14.98 12.36 -4.58
N HIS A 161 -15.68 13.01 -3.64
CA HIS A 161 -15.02 14.02 -2.80
C HIS A 161 -13.79 13.42 -2.12
N PHE A 162 -12.61 14.03 -2.38
CA PHE A 162 -11.30 13.68 -1.81
C PHE A 162 -10.71 12.33 -2.24
N VAL A 163 -11.44 11.49 -2.99
CA VAL A 163 -11.01 10.14 -3.39
C VAL A 163 -11.35 9.84 -4.84
N SER A 164 -10.66 8.89 -5.44
CA SER A 164 -11.07 8.20 -6.65
C SER A 164 -11.71 6.87 -6.29
N ALA A 165 -12.91 6.62 -6.82
CA ALA A 165 -13.58 5.34 -6.67
C ALA A 165 -13.14 4.39 -7.79
N LEU A 166 -12.69 3.21 -7.40
CA LEU A 166 -12.30 2.11 -8.28
C LEU A 166 -13.23 0.91 -8.05
N THR A 167 -13.42 0.09 -9.07
CA THR A 167 -14.20 -1.15 -8.96
C THR A 167 -13.68 -2.20 -9.93
N GLY A 168 -13.85 -3.47 -9.59
CA GLY A 168 -13.48 -4.59 -10.44
C GLY A 168 -13.02 -5.81 -9.64
N ASP A 169 -12.36 -6.73 -10.32
CA ASP A 169 -11.68 -7.84 -9.65
C ASP A 169 -10.55 -7.31 -8.75
N LEU A 170 -10.42 -7.87 -7.56
CA LEU A 170 -9.42 -7.46 -6.57
C LEU A 170 -8.01 -7.42 -7.16
N SER A 171 -7.63 -8.41 -7.98
CA SER A 171 -6.31 -8.45 -8.60
C SER A 171 -6.06 -7.28 -9.53
N ASP A 172 -7.07 -6.84 -10.28
CA ASP A 172 -6.96 -5.68 -11.17
C ASP A 172 -6.87 -4.38 -10.37
N VAL A 173 -7.69 -4.24 -9.32
CA VAL A 173 -7.66 -3.06 -8.44
C VAL A 173 -6.32 -2.95 -7.73
N ILE A 174 -5.81 -4.03 -7.12
CA ILE A 174 -4.49 -4.04 -6.46
C ILE A 174 -3.36 -3.74 -7.45
N ARG A 175 -3.42 -4.29 -8.68
CA ARG A 175 -2.45 -3.99 -9.74
C ARG A 175 -2.46 -2.50 -10.10
N ALA A 176 -3.64 -1.90 -10.23
CA ALA A 176 -3.77 -0.48 -10.51
C ALA A 176 -3.21 0.39 -9.38
N LEU A 177 -3.52 0.07 -8.11
CA LEU A 177 -2.97 0.77 -6.95
C LEU A 177 -1.44 0.68 -6.92
N ARG A 178 -0.87 -0.53 -7.11
CA ARG A 178 0.58 -0.75 -7.15
C ARG A 178 1.23 0.05 -8.27
N THR A 179 0.72 -0.06 -9.50
CA THR A 179 1.30 0.61 -10.66
C THR A 179 1.27 2.13 -10.52
N SER A 180 0.18 2.69 -10.02
CA SER A 180 0.06 4.13 -9.77
C SER A 180 0.96 4.59 -8.63
N PHE A 181 1.07 3.81 -7.56
CA PHE A 181 1.96 4.11 -6.45
C PHE A 181 3.43 4.08 -6.88
N ASP A 182 3.84 3.06 -7.64
CA ASP A 182 5.21 2.92 -8.17
C ASP A 182 5.57 4.10 -9.09
N ALA A 183 4.64 4.49 -9.96
CA ALA A 183 4.86 5.62 -10.86
C ALA A 183 4.98 6.95 -10.10
N ALA A 184 4.18 7.17 -9.06
CA ALA A 184 4.30 8.35 -8.21
C ALA A 184 5.64 8.39 -7.45
N CYS A 185 6.16 7.24 -7.01
CA CYS A 185 7.47 7.13 -6.35
C CYS A 185 8.64 7.47 -7.29
N ALA A 186 8.46 7.44 -8.61
CA ALA A 186 9.48 7.89 -9.54
C ALA A 186 9.61 9.42 -9.58
N ASP A 187 8.56 10.15 -9.22
CA ASP A 187 8.53 11.61 -9.24
C ASP A 187 8.74 12.22 -7.84
N ALA A 188 8.41 11.50 -6.78
CA ALA A 188 8.45 12.01 -5.41
C ALA A 188 9.20 11.05 -4.49
N GLY A 189 10.15 11.57 -3.73
CA GLY A 189 10.92 10.79 -2.75
C GLY A 189 10.08 10.29 -1.56
N HIS A 190 8.94 10.98 -1.28
CA HIS A 190 8.00 10.56 -0.25
C HIS A 190 6.59 10.50 -0.84
N VAL A 191 6.01 9.29 -0.85
CA VAL A 191 4.65 9.06 -1.36
C VAL A 191 3.84 8.32 -0.31
N VAL A 192 2.65 8.83 -0.05
CA VAL A 192 1.65 8.19 0.81
C VAL A 192 0.41 7.89 -0.03
N ALA A 193 -0.22 6.76 0.18
CA ALA A 193 -1.54 6.47 -0.38
C ALA A 193 -2.44 5.86 0.67
N HIS A 194 -3.71 6.24 0.61
CA HIS A 194 -4.76 5.64 1.43
C HIS A 194 -5.75 4.92 0.54
N ALA A 195 -6.06 3.68 0.85
CA ALA A 195 -7.06 2.88 0.15
C ALA A 195 -8.02 2.24 1.15
N THR A 196 -9.30 2.21 0.78
CA THR A 196 -10.33 1.45 1.50
C THR A 196 -11.00 0.51 0.51
N LEU A 197 -10.84 -0.80 0.72
CA LEU A 197 -11.45 -1.85 -0.10
C LEU A 197 -12.69 -2.39 0.61
N SER A 198 -13.73 -2.70 -0.16
CA SER A 198 -14.96 -3.32 0.33
C SER A 198 -15.39 -4.44 -0.61
N ALA A 199 -15.69 -5.61 -0.03
CA ALA A 199 -16.26 -6.76 -0.76
C ALA A 199 -17.55 -7.22 -0.09
N ASN A 200 -18.45 -7.80 -0.88
CA ASN A 200 -19.74 -8.35 -0.43
C ASN A 200 -20.62 -7.33 0.29
N SER A 201 -20.48 -6.04 -0.03
CA SER A 201 -21.33 -4.99 0.55
C SER A 201 -22.81 -5.22 0.19
N PRO A 202 -23.72 -5.13 1.16
CA PRO A 202 -25.16 -5.27 0.88
C PRO A 202 -25.69 -4.14 -0.02
N THR A 203 -25.03 -2.97 -0.04
CA THR A 203 -25.42 -1.82 -0.88
C THR A 203 -24.96 -1.94 -2.33
N GLY A 204 -24.02 -2.85 -2.63
CA GLY A 204 -23.52 -3.07 -4.00
C GLY A 204 -24.39 -3.98 -4.87
N ARG A 205 -25.52 -4.49 -4.36
CA ARG A 205 -26.42 -5.43 -5.07
C ARG A 205 -27.59 -4.78 -5.77
N SER A 206 -27.64 -3.45 -5.81
CA SER A 206 -28.72 -2.69 -6.46
C SER A 206 -28.26 -2.20 -7.83
N SER A 207 -28.34 -3.08 -8.84
CA SER A 207 -28.33 -2.71 -10.27
C SER A 207 -29.00 -3.79 -11.08
#